data_272939114ffd087a73bdd943a1df0f2f
#
_entry.id   272939114ffd087a73bdd943a1df0f2f
#
_cell.length_a   1.000
_cell.length_b   1.000
_cell.length_c   1.000
_cell.angle_alpha   90.00
_cell.angle_beta   90.00
_cell.angle_gamma   90.00
#
_symmetry.space_group_name_H-M   'P 1'
#
loop_
_entity.id
_entity.type
_entity.pdbx_description
1 polymer ?
#
loop_
_entity_poly.entity_id
_entity_poly.type
_entity_poly.pdbx_seq_one_letter_code
_entity_poly.pdbx_strand_id
1 'polypeptide(L)'
;MIMSILATLKNKQGLCIVLTVFVLSGCSQKYNFAPVRSYGASLDERVRVYRVQPGDTLFSVGFRSGHSFHQLARWNNLSPPYKLLVGQQIKLFKPVGSTKNFFSKKKKVRKANKSQAVKRKSKLVTSLKGRIRWQWPIEGRLLQSFKKTGLKGIDIAGKAGQEVVAVADGSVVYSGDGLKGYGNLIIIKHNEQFLSAYANNRRLFVQEGQAIRQGQKIAEVGRNNDNRLGLHFEIRKDGKSVNPVHYLPKK
;
A
#
# COMPACT_ATOMS: atom_id res chain seq x y z
N MET A 1 12.87 16.67 44.37
CA MET A 1 13.01 16.62 45.82
C MET A 1 13.22 15.16 46.17
N ILE A 2 14.48 14.77 46.45
CA ILE A 2 14.88 13.36 46.64
C ILE A 2 14.88 13.14 48.16
N MET A 3 13.97 12.33 48.69
CA MET A 3 14.04 11.89 50.07
C MET A 3 14.91 10.61 50.13
N SER A 4 16.07 10.76 50.77
CA SER A 4 16.96 9.67 51.09
C SER A 4 16.59 9.13 52.50
N ILE A 5 16.15 7.91 52.57
CA ILE A 5 15.91 7.22 53.86
C ILE A 5 17.17 6.39 54.15
N LEU A 6 17.94 6.83 55.13
CA LEU A 6 19.06 6.07 55.69
C LEU A 6 18.51 5.15 56.82
N ALA A 7 18.57 3.84 56.64
CA ALA A 7 18.33 2.87 57.70
C ALA A 7 19.68 2.32 58.18
N THR A 8 20.02 2.58 59.45
CA THR A 8 21.25 2.08 60.08
C THR A 8 20.92 0.83 60.91
N LEU A 9 21.42 -0.34 60.52
CA LEU A 9 21.35 -1.55 61.29
C LEU A 9 22.67 -1.80 62.03
N LYS A 10 22.60 -1.85 63.37
CA LYS A 10 23.74 -2.09 64.26
C LYS A 10 23.81 -3.56 64.61
N ASN A 11 24.86 -4.27 64.21
CA ASN A 11 25.06 -5.69 64.54
C ASN A 11 26.08 -5.79 65.69
N LYS A 12 25.92 -6.86 66.50
CA LYS A 12 26.66 -7.12 67.78
C LYS A 12 28.20 -7.23 67.67
N GLN A 13 28.78 -7.05 66.49
CA GLN A 13 30.22 -7.13 66.27
C GLN A 13 30.85 -5.84 65.75
N GLY A 14 30.21 -4.69 65.96
CA GLY A 14 30.85 -3.35 65.73
C GLY A 14 31.11 -2.96 64.25
N LEU A 15 30.68 -3.74 63.30
CA LEU A 15 30.87 -3.37 61.90
C LEU A 15 29.61 -2.69 61.35
N CYS A 16 29.70 -1.36 61.06
CA CYS A 16 28.62 -0.62 60.41
C CYS A 16 28.63 -0.90 58.91
N ILE A 17 27.67 -1.69 58.45
CA ILE A 17 27.42 -1.83 57.01
C ILE A 17 26.35 -0.82 56.61
N VAL A 18 26.75 0.17 55.83
CA VAL A 18 25.82 1.13 55.21
C VAL A 18 25.28 0.53 53.91
N LEU A 19 24.05 0.07 53.97
CA LEU A 19 23.36 -0.44 52.78
C LEU A 19 22.64 0.72 52.11
N THR A 20 23.23 1.23 51.02
CA THR A 20 22.58 2.23 50.16
C THR A 20 21.60 1.54 49.21
N VAL A 21 20.32 1.61 49.52
CA VAL A 21 19.26 1.14 48.60
C VAL A 21 19.01 2.24 47.58
N PHE A 22 19.51 2.03 46.36
CA PHE A 22 19.15 2.85 45.22
C PHE A 22 17.73 2.49 44.78
N VAL A 23 16.76 3.30 45.13
CA VAL A 23 15.40 3.21 44.55
C VAL A 23 15.47 3.85 43.15
N LEU A 24 15.56 3.01 42.11
CA LEU A 24 15.37 3.40 40.74
C LEU A 24 13.88 3.79 40.53
N SER A 25 13.57 5.05 40.76
CA SER A 25 12.30 5.63 40.29
C SER A 25 12.31 5.68 38.75
N GLY A 26 11.91 4.56 38.13
CA GLY A 26 11.63 4.51 36.72
C GLY A 26 10.50 5.49 36.41
N CYS A 27 10.78 6.58 35.73
CA CYS A 27 9.76 7.40 35.08
C CYS A 27 9.03 6.51 34.07
N SER A 28 7.88 5.98 34.46
CA SER A 28 6.93 5.40 33.53
C SER A 28 6.38 6.53 32.66
N GLN A 29 7.07 6.84 31.55
CA GLN A 29 6.48 7.63 30.49
C GLN A 29 5.34 6.80 29.92
N LYS A 30 4.10 7.18 30.24
CA LYS A 30 2.91 6.72 29.52
C LYS A 30 3.03 7.24 28.10
N TYR A 31 3.56 6.41 27.21
CA TYR A 31 3.42 6.66 25.79
C TYR A 31 1.92 6.55 25.47
N ASN A 32 1.27 7.69 25.35
CA ASN A 32 -0.04 7.78 24.75
C ASN A 32 0.15 7.46 23.26
N PHE A 33 0.17 6.19 22.91
CA PHE A 33 0.02 5.79 21.52
C PHE A 33 -1.37 6.25 21.08
N ALA A 34 -1.42 7.31 20.31
CA ALA A 34 -2.65 7.64 19.59
C ALA A 34 -3.08 6.37 18.84
N PRO A 35 -4.34 5.95 18.94
CA PRO A 35 -4.80 4.78 18.20
C PRO A 35 -4.61 5.03 16.73
N VAL A 36 -3.67 4.33 16.10
CA VAL A 36 -3.45 4.38 14.65
C VAL A 36 -4.63 3.66 14.00
N ARG A 37 -5.76 4.35 13.91
CA ARG A 37 -6.99 3.88 13.26
C ARG A 37 -7.01 4.17 11.76
N SER A 38 -5.89 4.37 11.10
CA SER A 38 -5.93 4.61 9.65
C SER A 38 -5.11 3.58 8.91
N TYR A 39 -5.78 2.76 8.12
CA TYR A 39 -5.15 2.07 6.99
C TYR A 39 -4.43 3.11 6.13
N GLY A 40 -3.11 2.99 6.06
CA GLY A 40 -2.22 3.83 5.30
C GLY A 40 -2.38 5.32 5.58
N ALA A 41 -1.36 5.96 6.10
CA ALA A 41 -1.33 7.41 6.12
C ALA A 41 -1.50 7.89 4.68
N SER A 42 -2.70 8.37 4.34
CA SER A 42 -2.86 9.19 3.14
C SER A 42 -1.87 10.34 3.29
N LEU A 43 -1.18 10.67 2.21
CA LEU A 43 -0.39 11.91 2.22
C LEU A 43 -1.37 13.04 2.57
N ASP A 44 -0.99 13.87 3.55
CA ASP A 44 -1.79 15.04 3.93
C ASP A 44 -2.13 15.82 2.65
N GLU A 45 -3.40 16.17 2.45
CA GLU A 45 -3.87 16.94 1.28
C GLU A 45 -3.12 18.26 1.10
N ARG A 46 -2.45 18.77 2.16
CA ARG A 46 -1.58 19.92 2.14
C ARG A 46 -0.21 19.65 1.53
N VAL A 47 0.21 18.37 1.45
CA VAL A 47 1.48 17.99 0.82
C VAL A 47 1.36 18.17 -0.69
N ARG A 48 2.00 19.21 -1.21
CA ARG A 48 1.98 19.51 -2.65
C ARG A 48 3.07 18.80 -3.44
N VAL A 49 4.17 18.45 -2.78
CA VAL A 49 5.32 17.80 -3.41
C VAL A 49 5.74 16.62 -2.56
N TYR A 50 5.85 15.46 -3.19
CA TYR A 50 6.30 14.24 -2.56
C TYR A 50 7.72 13.90 -3.01
N ARG A 51 8.60 13.51 -2.08
CA ARG A 51 9.94 13.02 -2.39
C ARG A 51 9.92 11.50 -2.45
N VAL A 52 10.27 10.93 -3.61
CA VAL A 52 10.30 9.49 -3.88
C VAL A 52 11.23 8.78 -2.91
N GLN A 53 10.73 7.73 -2.27
CA GLN A 53 11.45 6.85 -1.36
C GLN A 53 11.88 5.57 -2.09
N PRO A 54 12.87 4.81 -1.58
CA PRO A 54 13.18 3.47 -2.08
C PRO A 54 11.93 2.58 -2.11
N GLY A 55 11.71 1.84 -3.20
CA GLY A 55 10.54 0.97 -3.39
C GLY A 55 9.25 1.70 -3.82
N ASP A 56 9.28 3.03 -4.01
CA ASP A 56 8.12 3.72 -4.55
C ASP A 56 7.97 3.50 -6.06
N THR A 57 6.72 3.31 -6.46
CA THR A 57 6.27 3.39 -7.86
C THR A 57 5.34 4.59 -8.03
N LEU A 58 5.12 5.05 -9.24
CA LEU A 58 4.13 6.11 -9.49
C LEU A 58 2.72 5.66 -9.04
N PHE A 59 2.44 4.36 -9.11
CA PHE A 59 1.20 3.76 -8.63
C PHE A 59 1.09 3.83 -7.11
N SER A 60 2.17 3.50 -6.36
CA SER A 60 2.17 3.58 -4.91
C SER A 60 2.02 5.03 -4.41
N VAL A 61 2.68 5.99 -5.07
CA VAL A 61 2.53 7.42 -4.78
C VAL A 61 1.10 7.89 -5.05
N GLY A 62 0.51 7.49 -6.20
CA GLY A 62 -0.88 7.77 -6.54
C GLY A 62 -1.86 7.15 -5.54
N PHE A 63 -1.57 5.92 -5.13
CA PHE A 63 -2.38 5.20 -4.14
C PHE A 63 -2.42 5.93 -2.79
N ARG A 64 -1.28 6.44 -2.30
CA ARG A 64 -1.21 7.21 -1.04
C ARG A 64 -1.82 8.60 -1.13
N SER A 65 -1.67 9.26 -2.27
CA SER A 65 -2.14 10.64 -2.46
C SER A 65 -3.60 10.74 -2.93
N GLY A 66 -4.27 9.60 -3.21
CA GLY A 66 -5.65 9.58 -3.73
C GLY A 66 -5.76 10.10 -5.18
N HIS A 67 -4.64 10.22 -5.89
CA HIS A 67 -4.61 10.64 -7.28
C HIS A 67 -4.45 9.45 -8.23
N SER A 68 -5.04 9.56 -9.43
CA SER A 68 -4.74 8.62 -10.50
C SER A 68 -3.26 8.75 -10.90
N PHE A 69 -2.59 7.61 -11.13
CA PHE A 69 -1.21 7.63 -11.64
C PHE A 69 -1.09 8.39 -12.96
N HIS A 70 -2.14 8.41 -13.79
CA HIS A 70 -2.20 9.22 -15.00
C HIS A 70 -2.21 10.72 -14.72
N GLN A 71 -2.91 11.17 -13.67
CA GLN A 71 -2.87 12.56 -13.25
C GLN A 71 -1.48 12.94 -12.81
N LEU A 72 -0.86 12.10 -11.95
CA LEU A 72 0.51 12.33 -11.50
C LEU A 72 1.50 12.31 -12.66
N ALA A 73 1.38 11.36 -13.60
CA ALA A 73 2.22 11.30 -14.78
C ALA A 73 2.15 12.59 -15.59
N ARG A 74 0.93 13.08 -15.86
CA ARG A 74 0.71 14.36 -16.60
C ARG A 74 1.28 15.57 -15.85
N TRP A 75 1.07 15.66 -14.53
CA TRP A 75 1.55 16.80 -13.74
C TRP A 75 3.08 16.84 -13.61
N ASN A 76 3.74 15.71 -13.83
CA ASN A 76 5.19 15.54 -13.68
C ASN A 76 5.91 15.23 -15.00
N ASN A 77 5.21 15.28 -16.15
CA ASN A 77 5.77 14.97 -17.48
C ASN A 77 6.40 13.56 -17.57
N LEU A 78 5.81 12.57 -16.88
CA LEU A 78 6.27 11.19 -16.87
C LEU A 78 5.59 10.39 -17.98
N SER A 79 6.39 9.59 -18.70
CA SER A 79 5.93 8.68 -19.76
C SER A 79 6.12 7.22 -19.32
N PRO A 80 5.33 6.28 -19.88
CA PRO A 80 5.54 4.86 -19.64
C PRO A 80 7.01 4.46 -19.92
N PRO A 81 7.60 3.61 -19.10
CA PRO A 81 7.03 2.80 -18.02
C PRO A 81 6.93 3.51 -16.66
N TYR A 82 6.88 4.83 -16.58
CA TYR A 82 6.70 5.65 -15.38
C TYR A 82 7.77 5.41 -14.29
N LYS A 83 9.01 5.20 -14.68
CA LYS A 83 10.13 5.01 -13.75
C LYS A 83 10.34 6.25 -12.89
N LEU A 84 10.53 6.04 -11.59
CA LEU A 84 10.87 7.07 -10.62
C LEU A 84 12.31 6.86 -10.13
N LEU A 85 12.98 7.95 -9.78
CA LEU A 85 14.30 7.93 -9.15
C LEU A 85 14.13 8.25 -7.65
N VAL A 86 14.86 7.56 -6.79
CA VAL A 86 14.88 7.86 -5.35
C VAL A 86 15.33 9.32 -5.15
N GLY A 87 14.58 10.05 -4.32
CA GLY A 87 14.80 11.48 -4.10
C GLY A 87 14.13 12.41 -5.12
N GLN A 88 13.60 11.89 -6.24
CA GLN A 88 12.84 12.67 -7.20
C GLN A 88 11.64 13.35 -6.54
N GLN A 89 11.35 14.59 -6.94
CA GLN A 89 10.18 15.32 -6.45
C GLN A 89 8.99 15.09 -7.38
N ILE A 90 7.87 14.65 -6.83
CA ILE A 90 6.61 14.42 -7.55
C ILE A 90 5.58 15.45 -7.09
N LYS A 91 5.10 16.27 -8.03
CA LYS A 91 4.00 17.22 -7.80
C LYS A 91 2.70 16.46 -7.63
N LEU A 92 2.01 16.68 -6.50
CA LEU A 92 0.73 16.08 -6.17
C LEU A 92 -0.46 17.01 -6.48
N PHE A 93 -0.27 18.01 -7.34
CA PHE A 93 -1.31 18.97 -7.73
C PHE A 93 -1.16 19.33 -9.20
N LYS A 94 -2.26 19.81 -9.80
CA LYS A 94 -2.25 20.33 -11.17
C LYS A 94 -1.42 21.64 -11.21
N PRO A 95 -0.30 21.70 -11.96
CA PRO A 95 0.46 22.94 -12.11
C PRO A 95 -0.43 24.02 -12.75
N VAL A 96 -0.46 25.21 -12.15
CA VAL A 96 -1.13 26.38 -12.73
C VAL A 96 -0.37 26.77 -14.00
N GLY A 97 -1.05 26.83 -15.15
CA GLY A 97 -0.46 27.24 -16.43
C GLY A 97 -0.02 26.12 -17.37
N SER A 98 -0.22 24.84 -17.03
CA SER A 98 0.13 23.72 -17.93
C SER A 98 -1.01 23.38 -18.93
N THR A 99 -1.37 24.32 -19.80
CA THR A 99 -2.21 24.08 -20.98
C THR A 99 -1.37 23.96 -22.24
N LYS A 100 -0.30 23.18 -22.23
CA LYS A 100 0.36 22.78 -23.48
C LYS A 100 -0.10 21.36 -23.82
N ASN A 101 -0.93 21.28 -24.88
CA ASN A 101 -1.37 20.06 -25.53
C ASN A 101 -0.16 19.21 -25.94
N PHE A 102 0.18 18.18 -25.16
CA PHE A 102 1.26 17.24 -25.49
C PHE A 102 0.81 16.09 -26.40
N PHE A 103 -0.31 16.23 -27.11
CA PHE A 103 -0.70 15.27 -28.13
C PHE A 103 -0.56 15.86 -29.52
N SER A 104 0.65 16.24 -29.95
CA SER A 104 0.93 16.39 -31.38
C SER A 104 2.43 16.48 -31.66
N LYS A 105 3.06 15.31 -31.83
CA LYS A 105 4.12 15.13 -32.84
C LYS A 105 4.23 13.64 -33.13
N LYS A 106 3.41 13.17 -34.09
CA LYS A 106 3.74 11.98 -34.87
C LYS A 106 5.07 12.23 -35.57
N LYS A 107 6.18 11.80 -34.96
CA LYS A 107 7.45 11.70 -35.64
C LYS A 107 7.35 10.49 -36.59
N LYS A 108 7.27 10.75 -37.90
CA LYS A 108 7.43 9.76 -38.98
C LYS A 108 8.75 9.02 -38.74
N VAL A 109 8.69 7.79 -38.20
CA VAL A 109 9.83 6.90 -38.15
C VAL A 109 9.93 6.21 -39.51
N ARG A 110 11.05 6.45 -40.18
CA ARG A 110 11.46 5.79 -41.42
C ARG A 110 11.51 4.27 -41.17
N LYS A 111 10.93 3.53 -42.14
CA LYS A 111 11.05 2.08 -42.26
C LYS A 111 12.53 1.68 -42.29
N ALA A 112 12.96 0.84 -41.38
CA ALA A 112 14.13 0.02 -41.53
C ALA A 112 13.72 -1.44 -41.26
N ASN A 113 14.25 -2.32 -42.11
CA ASN A 113 13.84 -3.69 -42.39
C ASN A 113 13.92 -4.68 -41.24
N LYS A 114 12.98 -5.63 -41.32
CA LYS A 114 13.00 -7.07 -40.96
C LYS A 114 14.11 -7.60 -40.02
N SER A 115 13.70 -8.06 -38.84
CA SER A 115 14.11 -9.39 -38.36
C SER A 115 12.92 -10.06 -37.65
N GLN A 116 12.54 -11.23 -38.21
CA GLN A 116 11.54 -12.14 -37.66
C GLN A 116 12.17 -12.88 -36.48
N ALA A 117 11.74 -12.61 -35.28
CA ALA A 117 11.75 -13.51 -34.13
C ALA A 117 11.49 -12.69 -32.86
N VAL A 118 10.26 -12.49 -32.50
CA VAL A 118 9.69 -12.41 -31.14
C VAL A 118 8.19 -12.12 -31.27
N LYS A 119 7.47 -13.02 -31.92
CA LYS A 119 5.99 -12.84 -32.12
C LYS A 119 5.12 -13.63 -31.15
N ARG A 120 5.64 -14.05 -29.96
CA ARG A 120 4.85 -14.90 -29.06
C ARG A 120 4.58 -14.37 -27.64
N LYS A 121 5.04 -13.15 -27.26
CA LYS A 121 4.81 -12.62 -25.90
C LYS A 121 3.94 -11.36 -25.80
N SER A 122 3.40 -10.83 -26.87
CA SER A 122 2.62 -9.56 -26.83
C SER A 122 1.10 -9.70 -26.96
N LYS A 123 0.55 -10.93 -26.97
CA LYS A 123 -0.91 -11.13 -27.17
C LYS A 123 -1.75 -11.01 -25.90
N LEU A 124 -1.13 -10.81 -24.71
CA LEU A 124 -1.85 -10.75 -23.43
C LEU A 124 -2.20 -9.33 -22.97
N VAL A 125 -1.70 -8.29 -23.63
CA VAL A 125 -1.90 -6.90 -23.17
C VAL A 125 -3.05 -6.18 -23.90
N THR A 126 -3.67 -6.79 -24.92
CA THR A 126 -4.61 -6.09 -25.82
C THR A 126 -6.08 -6.31 -25.50
N SER A 127 -6.45 -6.92 -24.38
CA SER A 127 -7.86 -7.23 -24.07
C SER A 127 -8.44 -6.51 -22.87
N LEU A 128 -8.12 -5.23 -22.66
CA LEU A 128 -8.68 -4.49 -21.52
C LEU A 128 -9.77 -3.46 -21.91
N LYS A 129 -10.42 -3.61 -23.06
CA LYS A 129 -11.59 -2.80 -23.45
C LYS A 129 -12.93 -3.41 -22.99
N GLY A 130 -12.94 -4.60 -22.38
CA GLY A 130 -14.13 -5.26 -21.89
C GLY A 130 -14.53 -4.85 -20.47
N ARG A 131 -15.79 -5.10 -20.12
CA ARG A 131 -16.28 -4.99 -18.73
C ARG A 131 -15.48 -5.96 -17.86
N ILE A 132 -14.83 -5.48 -16.77
CA ILE A 132 -14.11 -6.32 -15.82
C ILE A 132 -15.11 -7.26 -15.15
N ARG A 133 -14.84 -8.55 -15.20
CA ARG A 133 -15.55 -9.54 -14.39
C ARG A 133 -14.81 -9.66 -13.07
N TRP A 134 -15.48 -9.35 -11.99
CA TRP A 134 -14.91 -9.37 -10.65
C TRP A 134 -15.24 -10.67 -9.93
N GLN A 135 -14.35 -11.14 -9.05
CA GLN A 135 -14.63 -12.21 -8.10
C GLN A 135 -14.17 -11.80 -6.70
N TRP A 136 -14.56 -12.53 -5.67
CA TRP A 136 -14.08 -12.30 -4.33
C TRP A 136 -12.60 -12.70 -4.20
N PRO A 137 -11.77 -11.92 -3.45
CA PRO A 137 -10.34 -12.22 -3.27
C PRO A 137 -10.11 -13.37 -2.28
N ILE A 138 -11.02 -13.57 -1.33
CA ILE A 138 -11.05 -14.69 -0.37
C ILE A 138 -12.50 -15.02 -0.03
N GLU A 139 -12.72 -16.25 0.44
CA GLU A 139 -13.96 -16.61 1.13
C GLU A 139 -13.89 -16.15 2.59
N GLY A 140 -14.97 -15.54 3.08
CA GLY A 140 -15.06 -15.06 4.45
C GLY A 140 -16.20 -14.07 4.65
N ARG A 141 -16.59 -13.86 5.91
CA ARG A 141 -17.57 -12.82 6.26
C ARG A 141 -16.92 -11.45 6.25
N LEU A 142 -17.72 -10.43 6.02
CA LEU A 142 -17.28 -9.04 6.11
C LEU A 142 -17.04 -8.68 7.59
N LEU A 143 -15.80 -8.25 7.93
CA LEU A 143 -15.43 -7.76 9.26
C LEU A 143 -15.73 -6.27 9.37
N GLN A 144 -15.35 -5.50 8.36
CA GLN A 144 -15.59 -4.06 8.27
C GLN A 144 -16.08 -3.67 6.89
N SER A 145 -17.18 -2.89 6.88
CA SER A 145 -17.71 -2.32 5.65
C SER A 145 -16.90 -1.10 5.20
N PHE A 146 -17.07 -0.68 3.95
CA PHE A 146 -16.43 0.49 3.37
C PHE A 146 -16.55 1.76 4.22
N LYS A 147 -17.72 2.03 4.84
CA LYS A 147 -17.90 3.17 5.76
C LYS A 147 -17.06 3.02 7.03
N LYS A 148 -16.98 1.81 7.60
CA LYS A 148 -16.25 1.55 8.85
C LYS A 148 -14.73 1.61 8.68
N THR A 149 -14.21 1.34 7.47
CA THR A 149 -12.78 1.46 7.15
C THR A 149 -12.33 2.89 6.81
N GLY A 150 -13.20 3.88 6.97
CA GLY A 150 -12.90 5.26 6.58
C GLY A 150 -12.91 5.48 5.07
N LEU A 151 -13.79 4.77 4.35
CA LEU A 151 -13.98 4.83 2.90
C LEU A 151 -12.73 4.40 2.09
N LYS A 152 -11.93 3.46 2.63
CA LYS A 152 -10.72 2.99 1.92
C LYS A 152 -10.87 1.60 1.31
N GLY A 153 -11.77 0.77 1.81
CA GLY A 153 -11.97 -0.58 1.33
C GLY A 153 -12.90 -1.38 2.23
N ILE A 154 -12.73 -2.69 2.25
CA ILE A 154 -13.46 -3.60 3.13
C ILE A 154 -12.46 -4.55 3.80
N ASP A 155 -12.79 -5.01 5.01
CA ASP A 155 -12.04 -6.05 5.69
C ASP A 155 -12.85 -7.36 5.65
N ILE A 156 -12.21 -8.42 5.20
CA ILE A 156 -12.80 -9.75 5.02
C ILE A 156 -12.10 -10.70 6.00
N ALA A 157 -12.88 -11.43 6.81
CA ALA A 157 -12.35 -12.45 7.71
C ALA A 157 -11.64 -13.54 6.90
N GLY A 158 -10.53 -14.02 7.43
CA GLY A 158 -9.79 -15.13 6.83
C GLY A 158 -9.08 -15.94 7.90
N LYS A 159 -8.53 -17.09 7.47
CA LYS A 159 -7.67 -17.95 8.30
C LYS A 159 -6.20 -17.63 7.99
N ALA A 160 -5.31 -17.85 8.97
CA ALA A 160 -3.88 -17.69 8.73
C ALA A 160 -3.41 -18.58 7.59
N GLY A 161 -2.75 -17.98 6.58
CA GLY A 161 -2.26 -18.72 5.42
C GLY A 161 -3.35 -19.09 4.38
N GLN A 162 -4.61 -18.66 4.56
CA GLN A 162 -5.63 -18.80 3.53
C GLN A 162 -5.19 -18.11 2.25
N GLU A 163 -5.46 -18.73 1.11
CA GLU A 163 -5.09 -18.18 -0.19
C GLU A 163 -5.84 -16.88 -0.47
N VAL A 164 -5.11 -15.89 -0.96
CA VAL A 164 -5.64 -14.66 -1.55
C VAL A 164 -5.48 -14.75 -3.05
N VAL A 165 -6.58 -14.58 -3.77
CA VAL A 165 -6.59 -14.69 -5.24
C VAL A 165 -6.88 -13.34 -5.90
N ALA A 166 -6.37 -13.16 -7.11
CA ALA A 166 -6.63 -11.96 -7.89
C ALA A 166 -8.10 -11.88 -8.31
N VAL A 167 -8.74 -10.74 -8.07
CA VAL A 167 -10.17 -10.51 -8.35
C VAL A 167 -10.50 -10.40 -9.83
N ALA A 168 -9.51 -10.12 -10.68
CA ALA A 168 -9.63 -10.01 -12.14
C ALA A 168 -8.24 -10.08 -12.78
N ASP A 169 -8.19 -10.24 -14.11
CA ASP A 169 -6.95 -10.15 -14.89
C ASP A 169 -6.29 -8.78 -14.73
N GLY A 170 -4.96 -8.73 -14.81
CA GLY A 170 -4.22 -7.48 -14.70
C GLY A 170 -2.71 -7.65 -14.68
N SER A 171 -2.04 -6.63 -14.19
CA SER A 171 -0.58 -6.66 -13.93
C SER A 171 -0.28 -6.08 -12.55
N VAL A 172 0.68 -6.68 -11.87
CA VAL A 172 1.17 -6.18 -10.57
C VAL A 172 1.93 -4.88 -10.80
N VAL A 173 1.50 -3.82 -10.13
CA VAL A 173 2.13 -2.49 -10.21
C VAL A 173 2.78 -2.07 -8.89
N TYR A 174 2.58 -2.87 -7.85
CA TYR A 174 3.26 -2.78 -6.56
C TYR A 174 3.18 -4.11 -5.82
N SER A 175 4.29 -4.54 -5.21
CA SER A 175 4.36 -5.72 -4.33
C SER A 175 5.43 -5.48 -3.26
N GLY A 176 5.04 -5.29 -2.00
CA GLY A 176 5.96 -5.00 -0.90
C GLY A 176 5.27 -4.50 0.36
N ASP A 177 6.06 -4.07 1.35
CA ASP A 177 5.63 -3.60 2.68
C ASP A 177 5.94 -2.11 2.95
N GLY A 178 6.47 -1.40 1.97
CA GLY A 178 6.91 0.00 2.10
C GLY A 178 5.78 1.02 2.34
N LEU A 179 4.50 0.63 2.21
CA LEU A 179 3.36 1.51 2.48
C LEU A 179 2.89 1.35 3.93
N LYS A 180 3.18 2.36 4.78
CA LYS A 180 2.78 2.35 6.20
C LYS A 180 1.29 2.03 6.35
N GLY A 181 0.97 1.12 7.28
CA GLY A 181 -0.40 0.76 7.66
C GLY A 181 -1.07 -0.29 6.79
N TYR A 182 -0.44 -0.72 5.70
CA TYR A 182 -0.95 -1.79 4.84
C TYR A 182 -0.26 -3.15 5.06
N GLY A 183 0.90 -3.18 5.77
CA GLY A 183 1.70 -4.39 5.84
C GLY A 183 2.11 -4.85 4.44
N ASN A 184 2.26 -6.15 4.25
CA ASN A 184 2.52 -6.69 2.92
C ASN A 184 1.33 -6.43 1.98
N LEU A 185 1.56 -5.65 0.94
CA LEU A 185 0.57 -5.13 0.02
C LEU A 185 0.87 -5.52 -1.43
N ILE A 186 -0.15 -5.93 -2.15
CA ILE A 186 -0.13 -6.05 -3.61
C ILE A 186 -1.11 -5.04 -4.19
N ILE A 187 -0.71 -4.35 -5.27
CA ILE A 187 -1.61 -3.54 -6.10
C ILE A 187 -1.59 -4.10 -7.51
N ILE A 188 -2.77 -4.43 -8.05
CA ILE A 188 -2.96 -4.93 -9.42
C ILE A 188 -3.67 -3.86 -10.25
N LYS A 189 -3.10 -3.52 -11.40
CA LYS A 189 -3.74 -2.70 -12.43
C LYS A 189 -4.54 -3.59 -13.36
N HIS A 190 -5.86 -3.38 -13.42
CA HIS A 190 -6.75 -4.12 -14.29
C HIS A 190 -6.95 -3.42 -15.64
N ASN A 191 -7.06 -2.11 -15.61
CA ASN A 191 -7.10 -1.26 -16.80
C ASN A 191 -6.66 0.17 -16.44
N GLU A 192 -6.92 1.14 -17.32
CA GLU A 192 -6.50 2.53 -17.10
C GLU A 192 -7.24 3.22 -15.93
N GLN A 193 -8.41 2.72 -15.55
CA GLN A 193 -9.26 3.30 -14.50
C GLN A 193 -9.18 2.52 -13.19
N PHE A 194 -9.06 1.19 -13.25
CA PHE A 194 -9.26 0.32 -12.09
C PHE A 194 -7.97 -0.33 -11.57
N LEU A 195 -7.79 -0.20 -10.26
CA LEU A 195 -6.81 -0.92 -9.48
C LEU A 195 -7.53 -1.73 -8.40
N SER A 196 -6.94 -2.87 -8.00
CA SER A 196 -7.27 -3.54 -6.74
C SER A 196 -6.07 -3.58 -5.82
N ALA A 197 -6.31 -3.57 -4.51
CA ALA A 197 -5.27 -3.65 -3.49
C ALA A 197 -5.61 -4.72 -2.45
N TYR A 198 -4.58 -5.47 -2.05
CA TYR A 198 -4.66 -6.60 -1.15
C TYR A 198 -3.62 -6.39 -0.05
N ALA A 199 -4.06 -6.07 1.16
CA ALA A 199 -3.20 -5.71 2.28
C ALA A 199 -3.34 -6.63 3.48
N ASN A 200 -2.41 -6.53 4.43
CA ASN A 200 -2.28 -7.39 5.60
C ASN A 200 -1.97 -8.84 5.25
N ASN A 201 -1.24 -9.05 4.14
CA ASN A 201 -0.83 -10.40 3.75
C ASN A 201 0.31 -10.91 4.62
N ARG A 202 0.33 -12.22 4.88
CA ARG A 202 1.45 -12.89 5.55
C ARG A 202 2.61 -13.08 4.58
N ARG A 203 2.30 -13.47 3.34
CA ARG A 203 3.28 -13.79 2.29
C ARG A 203 2.77 -13.35 0.93
N LEU A 204 3.67 -12.82 0.09
CA LEU A 204 3.42 -12.43 -1.30
C LEU A 204 4.05 -13.46 -2.23
N PHE A 205 3.36 -13.83 -3.33
CA PHE A 205 3.82 -14.80 -4.33
C PHE A 205 4.04 -14.18 -5.71
N VAL A 206 3.82 -12.88 -5.83
CA VAL A 206 3.93 -12.15 -7.09
C VAL A 206 4.80 -10.92 -6.92
N GLN A 207 5.39 -10.47 -8.02
CA GLN A 207 6.31 -9.33 -8.05
C GLN A 207 5.84 -8.28 -9.08
N GLU A 208 6.34 -7.07 -8.95
CA GLU A 208 6.04 -5.96 -9.87
C GLU A 208 6.35 -6.35 -11.33
N GLY A 209 5.46 -5.89 -12.22
CA GLY A 209 5.53 -6.20 -13.66
C GLY A 209 4.93 -7.54 -14.06
N GLN A 210 4.58 -8.42 -13.11
CA GLN A 210 4.00 -9.72 -13.41
C GLN A 210 2.57 -9.59 -13.94
N ALA A 211 2.26 -10.29 -15.05
CA ALA A 211 0.90 -10.44 -15.55
C ALA A 211 0.14 -11.45 -14.69
N ILE A 212 -1.09 -11.14 -14.34
CA ILE A 212 -1.94 -11.90 -13.42
C ILE A 212 -3.25 -12.28 -14.12
N ARG A 213 -3.69 -13.50 -13.89
CA ARG A 213 -5.03 -13.97 -14.28
C ARG A 213 -5.99 -13.92 -13.11
N GLN A 214 -7.27 -13.71 -13.39
CA GLN A 214 -8.33 -13.86 -12.41
C GLN A 214 -8.25 -15.24 -11.73
N GLY A 215 -8.43 -15.30 -10.41
CA GLY A 215 -8.34 -16.54 -9.62
C GLY A 215 -6.91 -17.02 -9.32
N GLN A 216 -5.90 -16.40 -9.90
CA GLN A 216 -4.52 -16.75 -9.58
C GLN A 216 -4.20 -16.42 -8.11
N LYS A 217 -3.58 -17.39 -7.39
CA LYS A 217 -3.03 -17.16 -6.05
C LYS A 217 -1.95 -16.09 -6.12
N ILE A 218 -2.07 -15.05 -5.29
CA ILE A 218 -1.14 -13.92 -5.26
C ILE A 218 -0.51 -13.73 -3.87
N ALA A 219 -1.22 -14.11 -2.80
CA ALA A 219 -0.76 -13.93 -1.43
C ALA A 219 -1.41 -14.96 -0.48
N GLU A 220 -1.07 -14.85 0.80
CA GLU A 220 -1.73 -15.53 1.92
C GLU A 220 -2.20 -14.52 2.95
N VAL A 221 -3.41 -14.77 3.50
CA VAL A 221 -3.99 -13.95 4.58
C VAL A 221 -3.06 -13.92 5.79
N GLY A 222 -2.82 -12.72 6.27
CA GLY A 222 -2.05 -12.44 7.47
C GLY A 222 -2.88 -11.78 8.58
N ARG A 223 -2.21 -10.97 9.38
CA ARG A 223 -2.80 -10.18 10.47
C ARG A 223 -2.66 -8.69 10.17
N ASN A 224 -3.67 -7.93 10.55
CA ASN A 224 -3.61 -6.48 10.53
C ASN A 224 -2.87 -5.94 11.79
N ASN A 225 -2.74 -4.62 11.87
CA ASN A 225 -2.07 -3.96 13.00
C ASN A 225 -2.76 -4.20 14.36
N ASP A 226 -4.05 -4.56 14.36
CA ASP A 226 -4.81 -4.94 15.56
C ASP A 226 -4.70 -6.45 15.86
N ASN A 227 -3.75 -7.16 15.23
CA ASN A 227 -3.52 -8.60 15.35
C ASN A 227 -4.72 -9.47 14.91
N ARG A 228 -5.66 -8.94 14.13
CA ARG A 228 -6.82 -9.67 13.61
C ARG A 228 -6.48 -10.33 12.29
N LEU A 229 -6.90 -11.59 12.14
CA LEU A 229 -6.79 -12.31 10.86
C LEU A 229 -7.81 -11.81 9.86
N GLY A 230 -7.35 -11.45 8.67
CA GLY A 230 -8.21 -11.00 7.59
C GLY A 230 -7.44 -10.26 6.50
N LEU A 231 -8.11 -10.08 5.38
CA LEU A 231 -7.64 -9.33 4.23
C LEU A 231 -8.27 -7.95 4.24
N HIS A 232 -7.46 -6.90 4.16
CA HIS A 232 -7.94 -5.59 3.74
C HIS A 232 -7.93 -5.51 2.22
N PHE A 233 -9.09 -5.23 1.64
CA PHE A 233 -9.29 -5.23 0.19
C PHE A 233 -9.88 -3.91 -0.30
N GLU A 234 -9.23 -3.30 -1.32
CA GLU A 234 -9.70 -2.08 -1.95
C GLU A 234 -9.93 -2.27 -3.45
N ILE A 235 -10.93 -1.58 -3.98
CA ILE A 235 -11.03 -1.27 -5.40
C ILE A 235 -10.89 0.24 -5.53
N ARG A 236 -10.07 0.69 -6.48
CA ARG A 236 -9.91 2.10 -6.81
C ARG A 236 -10.28 2.35 -8.25
N LYS A 237 -11.05 3.40 -8.44
CA LYS A 237 -11.41 3.93 -9.76
C LYS A 237 -10.84 5.33 -9.91
N ASP A 238 -10.05 5.56 -10.96
CA ASP A 238 -9.40 6.86 -11.23
C ASP A 238 -8.62 7.43 -10.03
N GLY A 239 -7.95 6.53 -9.27
CA GLY A 239 -7.16 6.83 -8.08
C GLY A 239 -7.95 6.93 -6.77
N LYS A 240 -9.28 7.05 -6.82
CA LYS A 240 -10.15 7.15 -5.64
C LYS A 240 -10.66 5.79 -5.21
N SER A 241 -10.67 5.53 -3.90
CA SER A 241 -11.26 4.33 -3.34
C SER A 241 -12.78 4.33 -3.55
N VAL A 242 -13.31 3.19 -3.98
CA VAL A 242 -14.75 2.96 -4.19
C VAL A 242 -15.20 1.74 -3.39
N ASN A 243 -16.50 1.66 -3.07
CA ASN A 243 -17.00 0.53 -2.29
C ASN A 243 -16.89 -0.78 -3.09
N PRO A 244 -16.03 -1.73 -2.67
CA PRO A 244 -15.80 -2.96 -3.43
C PRO A 244 -17.07 -3.82 -3.60
N VAL A 245 -18.01 -3.78 -2.65
CA VAL A 245 -19.24 -4.59 -2.69
C VAL A 245 -20.11 -4.25 -3.90
N HIS A 246 -20.00 -3.05 -4.46
CA HIS A 246 -20.74 -2.67 -5.68
C HIS A 246 -20.18 -3.29 -6.96
N TYR A 247 -18.99 -3.85 -6.91
CA TYR A 247 -18.29 -4.45 -8.05
C TYR A 247 -18.22 -5.98 -7.95
N LEU A 248 -18.11 -6.49 -6.71
CA LEU A 248 -18.01 -7.92 -6.44
C LEU A 248 -19.38 -8.63 -6.66
N PRO A 249 -19.38 -9.93 -7.01
CA PRO A 249 -20.60 -10.70 -7.09
C PRO A 249 -21.38 -10.68 -5.77
N LYS A 250 -22.71 -10.76 -5.85
CA LYS A 250 -23.54 -10.94 -4.63
C LYS A 250 -23.15 -12.26 -3.96
N LYS A 251 -22.97 -12.22 -2.65
CA LYS A 251 -22.84 -13.39 -1.79
C LYS A 251 -24.20 -13.86 -1.36
#